data_f25c8627cef1d70a4fd4a40a564c4f35
#
_entry.id   f25c8627cef1d70a4fd4a40a564c4f35
#
_cell.length_a   1.000
_cell.length_b   1.000
_cell.length_c   1.000
_cell.angle_alpha   90.00
_cell.angle_beta   90.00
_cell.angle_gamma   90.00
#
_symmetry.space_group_name_H-M   'P 1'
#
loop_
_entity.id
_entity.type
_entity.pdbx_description
1 polymer ?
#
loop_
_entity_poly.entity_id
_entity_poly.type
_entity_poly.pdbx_seq_one_letter_code
_entity_poly.pdbx_strand_id
1 'polypeptide(L)'
;SRGLLSGFLQSGYNFGFVIASIVYEIIITQYPGNSFLEMGWRVMFFTGIIPGLVATFVRFKMNESEAWLQKSKEHKIERTPLKKIFATEKRKFFLALIIMTGLMFSYYTSIGFLPTFLQKYVNLDKPEVATLMIVATITSLLGQIFTGFISQYIGRRKTMMLVAIAAMIVALPSLYGLYHASTFFERIIYVIILIMAATTGFGPIPAFLSERFQTSIRNSASGFAYN
;
A
#
# COMPACT_ATOMS: atom_id res chain seq x y z
N SER A 1 17.46 -3.53 9.65
CA SER A 1 16.96 -2.22 10.09
C SER A 1 15.43 -2.16 10.04
N ARG A 2 14.78 -1.63 11.10
CA ARG A 2 13.29 -1.64 11.20
C ARG A 2 12.60 -0.87 10.07
N GLY A 3 13.17 0.23 9.60
CA GLY A 3 12.57 1.02 8.55
C GLY A 3 12.68 0.37 7.17
N LEU A 4 13.81 -0.27 6.88
CA LEU A 4 13.94 -1.04 5.65
C LEU A 4 12.94 -2.19 5.61
N LEU A 5 12.82 -2.95 6.72
CA LEU A 5 11.81 -4.01 6.85
C LEU A 5 10.38 -3.47 6.72
N SER A 6 10.12 -2.27 7.25
CA SER A 6 8.84 -1.57 7.09
C SER A 6 8.52 -1.31 5.61
N GLY A 7 9.48 -0.77 4.86
CA GLY A 7 9.35 -0.54 3.42
C GLY A 7 9.10 -1.83 2.63
N PHE A 8 9.86 -2.90 2.91
CA PHE A 8 9.65 -4.21 2.31
C PHE A 8 8.28 -4.79 2.64
N LEU A 9 7.86 -4.71 3.89
CA LEU A 9 6.55 -5.23 4.30
C LEU A 9 5.43 -4.49 3.57
N GLN A 10 5.55 -3.17 3.45
CA GLN A 10 4.57 -2.36 2.75
C GLN A 10 4.57 -2.62 1.23
N SER A 11 5.72 -2.86 0.62
CA SER A 11 5.83 -3.18 -0.81
C SER A 11 5.19 -4.53 -1.20
N GLY A 12 4.91 -5.41 -0.22
CA GLY A 12 4.20 -6.67 -0.43
C GLY A 12 2.84 -6.51 -1.12
N TYR A 13 2.15 -5.39 -0.86
CA TYR A 13 0.92 -5.04 -1.57
C TYR A 13 1.13 -4.91 -3.09
N ASN A 14 2.19 -4.21 -3.49
CA ASN A 14 2.53 -4.01 -4.91
C ASN A 14 2.92 -5.34 -5.58
N PHE A 15 3.64 -6.23 -4.89
CA PHE A 15 3.93 -7.58 -5.36
C PHE A 15 2.65 -8.39 -5.58
N GLY A 16 1.73 -8.35 -4.62
CA GLY A 16 0.42 -8.99 -4.74
C GLY A 16 -0.38 -8.48 -5.94
N PHE A 17 -0.34 -7.17 -6.17
CA PHE A 17 -1.01 -6.55 -7.31
C PHE A 17 -0.42 -7.00 -8.66
N VAL A 18 0.91 -7.09 -8.78
CA VAL A 18 1.58 -7.60 -9.98
C VAL A 18 1.18 -9.05 -10.26
N ILE A 19 1.22 -9.92 -9.23
CA ILE A 19 0.81 -11.32 -9.38
C ILE A 19 -0.66 -11.43 -9.81
N ALA A 20 -1.54 -10.66 -9.17
CA ALA A 20 -2.96 -10.63 -9.53
C ALA A 20 -3.19 -10.17 -10.97
N SER A 21 -2.41 -9.19 -11.45
CA SER A 21 -2.47 -8.70 -12.83
C SER A 21 -2.04 -9.76 -13.83
N ILE A 22 -0.97 -10.50 -13.53
CA ILE A 22 -0.51 -11.63 -14.38
C ILE A 22 -1.58 -12.72 -14.44
N VAL A 23 -2.14 -13.10 -13.29
CA VAL A 23 -3.22 -14.11 -13.23
C VAL A 23 -4.43 -13.65 -14.03
N TYR A 24 -4.81 -12.37 -13.91
CA TYR A 24 -5.91 -11.79 -14.69
C TYR A 24 -5.65 -11.89 -16.19
N GLU A 25 -4.45 -11.55 -16.66
CA GLU A 25 -4.07 -11.62 -18.07
C GLU A 25 -4.13 -13.04 -18.61
N ILE A 26 -3.64 -14.02 -17.86
CA ILE A 26 -3.72 -15.44 -18.24
C ILE A 26 -5.19 -15.88 -18.37
N ILE A 27 -6.02 -15.53 -17.39
CA ILE A 27 -7.41 -15.98 -17.36
C ILE A 27 -8.21 -15.31 -18.47
N ILE A 28 -8.06 -14.01 -18.74
CA ILE A 28 -8.81 -13.32 -19.79
C ILE A 28 -8.42 -13.82 -21.19
N THR A 29 -7.18 -14.28 -21.35
CA THR A 29 -6.71 -14.86 -22.60
C THR A 29 -7.31 -16.26 -22.82
N GLN A 30 -7.48 -17.06 -21.77
CA GLN A 30 -8.09 -18.39 -21.84
C GLN A 30 -9.62 -18.35 -21.91
N TYR A 31 -10.24 -17.33 -21.35
CA TYR A 31 -11.69 -17.12 -21.34
C TYR A 31 -12.05 -15.79 -22.04
N PRO A 32 -11.93 -15.67 -23.37
CA PRO A 32 -12.17 -14.41 -24.06
C PRO A 32 -13.67 -14.06 -24.12
N GLY A 33 -13.98 -12.76 -24.12
CA GLY A 33 -15.33 -12.24 -24.32
C GLY A 33 -16.34 -12.70 -23.27
N ASN A 34 -17.48 -13.25 -23.71
CA ASN A 34 -18.57 -13.67 -22.81
C ASN A 34 -18.18 -14.84 -21.89
N SER A 35 -17.26 -15.71 -22.31
CA SER A 35 -16.78 -16.81 -21.45
C SER A 35 -16.09 -16.32 -20.18
N PHE A 36 -15.49 -15.12 -20.22
CA PHE A 36 -14.96 -14.48 -19.00
C PHE A 36 -16.08 -14.11 -18.02
N LEU A 37 -17.21 -13.60 -18.53
CA LEU A 37 -18.37 -13.22 -17.72
C LEU A 37 -19.11 -14.44 -17.15
N GLU A 38 -19.03 -15.58 -17.81
CA GLU A 38 -19.68 -16.83 -17.33
C GLU A 38 -18.81 -17.61 -16.34
N MET A 39 -17.54 -17.84 -16.66
CA MET A 39 -16.67 -18.71 -15.88
C MET A 39 -15.33 -18.05 -15.48
N GLY A 40 -14.73 -17.21 -16.33
CA GLY A 40 -13.38 -16.67 -16.11
C GLY A 40 -13.23 -15.93 -14.80
N TRP A 41 -14.19 -15.10 -14.40
CA TRP A 41 -14.15 -14.39 -13.12
C TRP A 41 -14.20 -15.36 -11.92
N ARG A 42 -14.92 -16.48 -12.02
CA ARG A 42 -14.95 -17.50 -10.94
C ARG A 42 -13.59 -18.16 -10.78
N VAL A 43 -12.96 -18.54 -11.90
CA VAL A 43 -11.60 -19.10 -11.89
C VAL A 43 -10.62 -18.11 -11.28
N MET A 44 -10.73 -16.83 -11.62
CA MET A 44 -9.91 -15.77 -11.05
C MET A 44 -10.06 -15.70 -9.51
N PHE A 45 -11.27 -15.75 -8.98
CA PHE A 45 -11.50 -15.81 -7.53
C PHE A 45 -10.95 -17.09 -6.89
N PHE A 46 -11.05 -18.23 -7.55
CA PHE A 46 -10.49 -19.49 -7.04
C PHE A 46 -8.96 -19.44 -6.94
N THR A 47 -8.25 -18.68 -7.79
CA THR A 47 -6.80 -18.51 -7.62
C THR A 47 -6.43 -17.84 -6.31
N GLY A 48 -7.33 -17.06 -5.71
CA GLY A 48 -7.18 -16.48 -4.37
C GLY A 48 -7.05 -17.50 -3.23
N ILE A 49 -7.43 -18.76 -3.45
CA ILE A 49 -7.22 -19.85 -2.49
C ILE A 49 -5.73 -20.11 -2.29
N ILE A 50 -4.91 -20.00 -3.33
CA ILE A 50 -3.46 -20.26 -3.27
C ILE A 50 -2.76 -19.41 -2.21
N PRO A 51 -2.82 -18.08 -2.26
CA PRO A 51 -2.21 -17.25 -1.21
C PRO A 51 -2.85 -17.49 0.17
N GLY A 52 -4.14 -17.83 0.24
CA GLY A 52 -4.81 -18.22 1.48
C GLY A 52 -4.19 -19.47 2.11
N LEU A 53 -3.96 -20.51 1.31
CA LEU A 53 -3.28 -21.74 1.76
C LEU A 53 -1.84 -21.47 2.19
N VAL A 54 -1.08 -20.66 1.41
CA VAL A 54 0.28 -20.26 1.77
C VAL A 54 0.29 -19.50 3.10
N ALA A 55 -0.61 -18.54 3.29
CA ALA A 55 -0.71 -17.79 4.54
C ALA A 55 -1.04 -18.70 5.73
N THR A 56 -1.96 -19.64 5.54
CA THR A 56 -2.34 -20.66 6.55
C THR A 56 -1.15 -21.54 6.90
N PHE A 57 -0.43 -22.07 5.90
CA PHE A 57 0.78 -22.88 6.11
C PHE A 57 1.86 -22.12 6.87
N VAL A 58 2.15 -20.87 6.45
CA VAL A 58 3.11 -20.00 7.15
C VAL A 58 2.68 -19.78 8.59
N ARG A 59 1.40 -19.50 8.85
CA ARG A 59 0.86 -19.29 10.20
C ARG A 59 1.05 -20.52 11.10
N PHE A 60 0.88 -21.72 10.60
CA PHE A 60 1.11 -22.94 11.37
C PHE A 60 2.59 -23.20 11.68
N LYS A 61 3.50 -22.73 10.83
CA LYS A 61 4.95 -22.91 11.03
C LYS A 61 5.59 -21.80 11.85
N MET A 62 4.95 -20.63 11.97
CA MET A 62 5.49 -19.50 12.71
C MET A 62 5.22 -19.63 14.20
N ASN A 63 6.28 -19.53 15.00
CA ASN A 63 6.16 -19.40 16.44
C ASN A 63 5.68 -17.99 16.81
N GLU A 64 4.94 -17.88 17.93
CA GLU A 64 4.57 -16.59 18.47
C GLU A 64 5.82 -15.80 18.93
N SER A 65 5.76 -14.46 18.84
CA SER A 65 6.90 -13.63 19.25
C SER A 65 7.19 -13.77 20.74
N GLU A 66 8.47 -13.79 21.11
CA GLU A 66 8.90 -13.87 22.50
C GLU A 66 8.25 -12.79 23.38
N ALA A 67 8.14 -11.55 22.85
CA ALA A 67 7.49 -10.46 23.55
C ALA A 67 6.00 -10.72 23.84
N TRP A 68 5.31 -11.45 22.96
CA TRP A 68 3.93 -11.88 23.17
C TRP A 68 3.83 -13.01 24.17
N LEU A 69 4.72 -14.02 24.08
CA LEU A 69 4.77 -15.14 25.00
C LEU A 69 5.06 -14.69 26.44
N GLN A 70 6.00 -13.76 26.64
CA GLN A 70 6.28 -13.19 27.96
C GLN A 70 5.05 -12.50 28.54
N LYS A 71 4.36 -11.66 27.75
CA LYS A 71 3.15 -10.97 28.21
C LYS A 71 1.97 -11.91 28.44
N SER A 72 1.88 -12.97 27.66
CA SER A 72 0.89 -14.02 27.87
C SER A 72 1.09 -14.72 29.22
N LYS A 73 2.34 -15.06 29.55
CA LYS A 73 2.69 -15.67 30.85
C LYS A 73 2.41 -14.74 32.01
N GLU A 74 2.62 -13.43 31.85
CA GLU A 74 2.34 -12.42 32.88
C GLU A 74 0.84 -12.04 32.99
N HIS A 75 -0.06 -12.70 32.25
CA HIS A 75 -1.50 -12.40 32.19
C HIS A 75 -1.81 -10.93 31.85
N LYS A 76 -0.90 -10.25 31.14
CA LYS A 76 -1.02 -8.83 30.74
C LYS A 76 -1.61 -8.64 29.31
N ILE A 77 -2.24 -9.69 28.77
CA ILE A 77 -2.95 -9.57 27.47
C ILE A 77 -4.27 -8.86 27.71
N GLU A 78 -4.45 -7.77 26.98
CA GLU A 78 -5.71 -7.01 27.03
C GLU A 78 -6.84 -7.76 26.33
N ARG A 79 -7.90 -8.10 27.06
CA ARG A 79 -9.07 -8.80 26.53
C ARG A 79 -10.03 -7.87 25.78
N THR A 80 -9.99 -6.57 26.09
CA THR A 80 -10.85 -5.55 25.48
C THR A 80 -9.98 -4.42 24.86
N PRO A 81 -9.17 -4.72 23.82
CA PRO A 81 -8.18 -3.77 23.32
C PRO A 81 -8.83 -2.49 22.79
N LEU A 82 -10.00 -2.55 22.14
CA LEU A 82 -10.72 -1.37 21.66
C LEU A 82 -11.13 -0.43 22.82
N LYS A 83 -11.73 -0.99 23.88
CA LYS A 83 -12.11 -0.19 25.06
C LYS A 83 -10.91 0.53 25.64
N LYS A 84 -9.77 -0.15 25.75
CA LYS A 84 -8.53 0.43 26.26
C LYS A 84 -7.96 1.51 25.34
N ILE A 85 -8.00 1.32 24.00
CA ILE A 85 -7.57 2.33 23.02
C ILE A 85 -8.34 3.64 23.26
N PHE A 86 -9.66 3.58 23.35
CA PHE A 86 -10.49 4.76 23.55
C PHE A 86 -10.36 5.37 24.95
N ALA A 87 -10.05 4.57 25.97
CA ALA A 87 -9.85 5.07 27.33
C ALA A 87 -8.48 5.76 27.51
N THR A 88 -7.39 5.17 26.99
CA THR A 88 -6.01 5.61 27.33
C THR A 88 -5.23 6.20 26.17
N GLU A 89 -5.52 5.80 24.91
CA GLU A 89 -4.71 6.13 23.74
C GLU A 89 -5.50 6.83 22.62
N LYS A 90 -6.70 7.34 22.93
CA LYS A 90 -7.62 7.93 21.92
C LYS A 90 -6.96 8.97 21.03
N ARG A 91 -6.16 9.89 21.58
CA ARG A 91 -5.47 10.93 20.81
C ARG A 91 -4.49 10.33 19.79
N LYS A 92 -3.70 9.34 20.21
CA LYS A 92 -2.74 8.67 19.31
C LYS A 92 -3.46 7.91 18.22
N PHE A 93 -4.59 7.27 18.57
CA PHE A 93 -5.41 6.51 17.65
C PHE A 93 -6.02 7.41 16.57
N PHE A 94 -6.69 8.50 16.95
CA PHE A 94 -7.27 9.43 15.98
C PHE A 94 -6.22 10.12 15.10
N LEU A 95 -5.05 10.46 15.64
CA LEU A 95 -3.95 10.99 14.82
C LEU A 95 -3.43 9.95 13.81
N ALA A 96 -3.32 8.68 14.20
CA ALA A 96 -2.94 7.62 13.27
C ALA A 96 -4.01 7.43 12.17
N LEU A 97 -5.28 7.44 12.54
CA LEU A 97 -6.41 7.35 11.60
C LEU A 97 -6.43 8.50 10.60
N ILE A 98 -6.24 9.75 11.03
CA ILE A 98 -6.16 10.91 10.13
C ILE A 98 -4.98 10.77 9.16
N ILE A 99 -3.80 10.36 9.64
CA ILE A 99 -2.64 10.14 8.78
C ILE A 99 -2.94 9.05 7.75
N MET A 100 -3.52 7.93 8.16
CA MET A 100 -3.86 6.84 7.25
C MET A 100 -4.92 7.24 6.24
N THR A 101 -5.96 7.95 6.67
CA THR A 101 -6.98 8.49 5.76
C THR A 101 -6.36 9.40 4.70
N GLY A 102 -5.46 10.31 5.09
CA GLY A 102 -4.74 11.18 4.15
C GLY A 102 -3.87 10.40 3.15
N LEU A 103 -3.15 9.38 3.61
CA LEU A 103 -2.33 8.52 2.75
C LEU A 103 -3.20 7.68 1.79
N MET A 104 -4.30 7.09 2.27
CA MET A 104 -5.22 6.33 1.43
C MET A 104 -5.90 7.24 0.40
N PHE A 105 -6.31 8.44 0.80
CA PHE A 105 -6.84 9.44 -0.14
C PHE A 105 -5.82 9.77 -1.22
N SER A 106 -4.57 10.06 -0.85
CA SER A 106 -3.48 10.32 -1.81
C SER A 106 -3.24 9.14 -2.75
N TYR A 107 -3.27 7.91 -2.23
CA TYR A 107 -3.11 6.68 -3.02
C TYR A 107 -4.24 6.50 -4.04
N TYR A 108 -5.50 6.57 -3.61
CA TYR A 108 -6.64 6.32 -4.50
C TYR A 108 -6.85 7.43 -5.52
N THR A 109 -6.57 8.69 -5.17
CA THR A 109 -6.67 9.81 -6.11
C THR A 109 -5.53 9.84 -7.12
N SER A 110 -4.38 9.24 -6.82
CA SER A 110 -3.26 9.11 -7.75
C SER A 110 -3.30 7.77 -8.51
N ILE A 111 -2.75 6.72 -7.93
CA ILE A 111 -2.59 5.43 -8.63
C ILE A 111 -3.94 4.73 -8.91
N GLY A 112 -4.92 4.88 -8.02
CA GLY A 112 -6.25 4.28 -8.20
C GLY A 112 -7.04 4.92 -9.35
N PHE A 113 -6.94 6.24 -9.51
CA PHE A 113 -7.63 6.98 -10.57
C PHE A 113 -6.82 7.05 -11.87
N LEU A 114 -5.52 6.81 -11.83
CA LEU A 114 -4.61 6.96 -12.96
C LEU A 114 -5.07 6.23 -14.25
N PRO A 115 -5.51 4.95 -14.21
CA PRO A 115 -5.95 4.28 -15.45
C PRO A 115 -7.14 4.99 -16.10
N THR A 116 -8.08 5.45 -15.29
CA THR A 116 -9.26 6.19 -15.78
C THR A 116 -8.85 7.52 -16.37
N PHE A 117 -7.91 8.23 -15.73
CA PHE A 117 -7.38 9.49 -16.22
C PHE A 117 -6.69 9.32 -17.58
N LEU A 118 -5.80 8.33 -17.70
CA LEU A 118 -5.06 8.05 -18.93
C LEU A 118 -5.98 7.66 -20.09
N GLN A 119 -7.01 6.83 -19.84
CA GLN A 119 -7.92 6.39 -20.89
C GLN A 119 -8.92 7.47 -21.28
N LYS A 120 -9.55 8.17 -20.32
CA LYS A 120 -10.68 9.08 -20.61
C LYS A 120 -10.27 10.51 -20.91
N TYR A 121 -9.18 10.98 -20.32
CA TYR A 121 -8.78 12.39 -20.44
C TYR A 121 -7.54 12.57 -21.31
N VAL A 122 -6.59 11.63 -21.28
CA VAL A 122 -5.40 11.65 -22.15
C VAL A 122 -5.67 10.86 -23.45
N ASN A 123 -6.74 10.06 -23.52
CA ASN A 123 -7.15 9.24 -24.65
C ASN A 123 -6.07 8.24 -25.11
N LEU A 124 -5.40 7.59 -24.14
CA LEU A 124 -4.38 6.58 -24.44
C LEU A 124 -5.01 5.21 -24.69
N ASP A 125 -4.35 4.45 -25.57
CA ASP A 125 -4.68 3.06 -25.83
C ASP A 125 -4.39 2.16 -24.62
N LYS A 126 -5.14 1.05 -24.52
CA LYS A 126 -5.00 0.09 -23.41
C LYS A 126 -3.55 -0.39 -23.16
N PRO A 127 -2.75 -0.72 -24.22
CA PRO A 127 -1.36 -1.13 -24.01
C PRO A 127 -0.48 -0.04 -23.41
N GLU A 128 -0.64 1.21 -23.84
CA GLU A 128 0.11 2.35 -23.26
C GLU A 128 -0.25 2.55 -21.78
N VAL A 129 -1.55 2.51 -21.47
CA VAL A 129 -2.03 2.59 -20.07
C VAL A 129 -1.45 1.46 -19.23
N ALA A 130 -1.46 0.22 -19.74
CA ALA A 130 -0.89 -0.92 -19.02
C ALA A 130 0.61 -0.71 -18.72
N THR A 131 1.39 -0.24 -19.69
CA THR A 131 2.81 0.06 -19.50
C THR A 131 3.03 1.15 -18.45
N LEU A 132 2.26 2.24 -18.49
CA LEU A 132 2.35 3.32 -17.49
C LEU A 132 1.94 2.83 -16.08
N MET A 133 0.97 1.91 -15.98
CA MET A 133 0.61 1.29 -14.70
C MET A 133 1.70 0.37 -14.15
N ILE A 134 2.43 -0.34 -15.01
CA ILE A 134 3.62 -1.11 -14.60
C ILE A 134 4.69 -0.16 -14.04
N VAL A 135 4.98 0.94 -14.75
CA VAL A 135 5.91 1.97 -14.28
C VAL A 135 5.46 2.54 -12.93
N ALA A 136 4.18 2.88 -12.78
CA ALA A 136 3.61 3.38 -11.54
C ALA A 136 3.79 2.38 -10.38
N THR A 137 3.52 1.09 -10.63
CA THR A 137 3.64 0.04 -9.61
C THR A 137 5.09 -0.18 -9.17
N ILE A 138 6.02 -0.25 -10.12
CA ILE A 138 7.46 -0.38 -9.83
C ILE A 138 7.96 0.86 -9.07
N THR A 139 7.56 2.06 -9.48
CA THR A 139 7.90 3.31 -8.81
C THR A 139 7.39 3.34 -7.37
N SER A 140 6.14 2.94 -7.15
CA SER A 140 5.55 2.84 -5.81
C SER A 140 6.31 1.86 -4.93
N LEU A 141 6.63 0.67 -5.45
CA LEU A 141 7.37 -0.37 -4.74
C LEU A 141 8.76 0.11 -4.31
N LEU A 142 9.55 0.59 -5.25
CA LEU A 142 10.91 1.06 -4.98
C LEU A 142 10.90 2.29 -4.05
N GLY A 143 9.97 3.21 -4.28
CA GLY A 143 9.81 4.41 -3.48
C GLY A 143 9.42 4.12 -2.03
N GLN A 144 8.55 3.13 -1.77
CA GLN A 144 8.18 2.71 -0.42
C GLN A 144 9.36 2.08 0.33
N ILE A 145 10.17 1.24 -0.33
CA ILE A 145 11.39 0.69 0.25
C ILE A 145 12.37 1.81 0.61
N PHE A 146 12.58 2.74 -0.32
CA PHE A 146 13.49 3.88 -0.15
C PHE A 146 13.07 4.81 0.99
N THR A 147 11.80 5.22 1.04
CA THR A 147 11.30 6.08 2.12
C THR A 147 11.25 5.35 3.46
N GLY A 148 10.95 4.06 3.47
CA GLY A 148 11.08 3.20 4.65
C GLY A 148 12.52 3.22 5.18
N PHE A 149 13.52 3.06 4.31
CA PHE A 149 14.94 3.12 4.66
C PHE A 149 15.34 4.51 5.18
N ILE A 150 15.06 5.57 4.43
CA ILE A 150 15.38 6.96 4.81
C ILE A 150 14.76 7.33 6.15
N SER A 151 13.54 6.86 6.41
CA SER A 151 12.83 7.15 7.64
C SER A 151 13.57 6.74 8.93
N GLN A 152 14.59 5.89 8.83
CA GLN A 152 15.44 5.54 9.95
C GLN A 152 16.42 6.64 10.34
N TYR A 153 16.91 7.38 9.36
CA TYR A 153 17.92 8.41 9.58
C TYR A 153 17.29 9.74 9.95
N ILE A 154 16.25 10.16 9.23
CA ILE A 154 15.60 11.45 9.47
C ILE A 154 14.35 11.38 10.37
N GLY A 155 13.91 10.17 10.69
CA GLY A 155 12.74 9.89 11.54
C GLY A 155 11.44 9.71 10.76
N ARG A 156 10.55 8.83 11.27
CA ARG A 156 9.28 8.42 10.63
C ARG A 156 8.39 9.62 10.28
N ARG A 157 8.19 10.50 11.27
CA ARG A 157 7.31 11.67 11.15
C ARG A 157 7.83 12.66 10.10
N LYS A 158 9.12 12.98 10.13
CA LYS A 158 9.73 13.93 9.17
C LYS A 158 9.65 13.39 7.75
N THR A 159 9.92 12.10 7.54
CA THR A 159 9.80 11.46 6.22
C THR A 159 8.38 11.57 5.66
N MET A 160 7.36 11.21 6.46
CA MET A 160 5.97 11.33 6.01
C MET A 160 5.56 12.77 5.73
N MET A 161 6.02 13.74 6.53
CA MET A 161 5.77 15.17 6.29
C MET A 161 6.41 15.65 4.99
N LEU A 162 7.67 15.28 4.73
CA LEU A 162 8.36 15.65 3.49
C LEU A 162 7.66 15.07 2.25
N VAL A 163 7.25 13.80 2.31
CA VAL A 163 6.49 13.18 1.22
C VAL A 163 5.13 13.87 1.02
N ALA A 164 4.42 14.20 2.10
CA ALA A 164 3.15 14.91 1.99
C ALA A 164 3.31 16.31 1.39
N ILE A 165 4.33 17.07 1.79
CA ILE A 165 4.65 18.38 1.21
C ILE A 165 5.01 18.22 -0.28
N ALA A 166 5.85 17.24 -0.63
CA ALA A 166 6.18 16.96 -2.02
C ALA A 166 4.90 16.63 -2.84
N ALA A 167 4.00 15.80 -2.30
CA ALA A 167 2.73 15.49 -2.96
C ALA A 167 1.87 16.74 -3.21
N MET A 168 1.78 17.64 -2.24
CA MET A 168 1.03 18.90 -2.38
C MET A 168 1.61 19.80 -3.49
N ILE A 169 2.92 19.83 -3.65
CA ILE A 169 3.59 20.67 -4.63
C ILE A 169 3.52 20.08 -6.04
N VAL A 170 3.77 18.75 -6.17
CA VAL A 170 3.99 18.15 -7.49
C VAL A 170 2.77 17.44 -8.08
N ALA A 171 1.72 17.12 -7.30
CA ALA A 171 0.61 16.33 -7.80
C ALA A 171 -0.12 17.02 -8.97
N LEU A 172 -0.54 18.27 -8.80
CA LEU A 172 -1.24 19.01 -9.85
C LEU A 172 -0.33 19.33 -11.05
N PRO A 173 0.91 19.83 -10.88
CA PRO A 173 1.82 20.01 -12.00
C PRO A 173 2.09 18.71 -12.78
N SER A 174 2.23 17.58 -12.07
CA SER A 174 2.46 16.28 -12.75
C SER A 174 1.25 15.83 -13.55
N LEU A 175 0.03 15.98 -13.02
CA LEU A 175 -1.20 15.67 -13.75
C LEU A 175 -1.37 16.59 -14.97
N TYR A 176 -1.10 17.88 -14.80
CA TYR A 176 -1.15 18.84 -15.91
C TYR A 176 -0.13 18.50 -16.99
N GLY A 177 1.12 18.21 -16.61
CA GLY A 177 2.18 17.78 -17.52
C GLY A 177 1.83 16.47 -18.22
N LEU A 178 1.27 15.49 -17.50
CA LEU A 178 0.84 14.20 -18.04
C LEU A 178 -0.28 14.37 -19.10
N TYR A 179 -1.19 15.31 -18.87
CA TYR A 179 -2.27 15.64 -19.83
C TYR A 179 -1.74 16.25 -21.12
N HIS A 180 -0.72 17.13 -21.04
CA HIS A 180 -0.15 17.87 -22.19
C HIS A 180 1.09 17.16 -22.78
N ALA A 181 1.50 16.02 -22.23
CA ALA A 181 2.70 15.32 -22.71
C ALA A 181 2.53 14.85 -24.16
N SER A 182 3.46 15.25 -25.01
CA SER A 182 3.47 14.95 -26.43
C SER A 182 4.11 13.59 -26.70
N THR A 183 5.04 13.15 -25.87
CA THR A 183 5.77 11.90 -26.04
C THR A 183 5.47 10.89 -24.93
N PHE A 184 5.58 9.60 -25.26
CA PHE A 184 5.40 8.55 -24.27
C PHE A 184 6.44 8.63 -23.14
N PHE A 185 7.66 9.06 -23.44
CA PHE A 185 8.73 9.24 -22.46
C PHE A 185 8.41 10.35 -21.44
N GLU A 186 7.86 11.47 -21.88
CA GLU A 186 7.37 12.52 -20.96
C GLU A 186 6.29 11.99 -20.02
N ARG A 187 5.36 11.19 -20.53
CA ARG A 187 4.31 10.55 -19.71
C ARG A 187 4.90 9.67 -18.62
N ILE A 188 5.93 8.88 -18.93
CA ILE A 188 6.66 8.06 -17.96
C ILE A 188 7.23 8.95 -16.84
N ILE A 189 7.89 10.05 -17.19
CA ILE A 189 8.49 10.98 -16.21
C ILE A 189 7.41 11.54 -15.27
N TYR A 190 6.30 12.04 -15.81
CA TYR A 190 5.23 12.61 -14.99
C TYR A 190 4.56 11.55 -14.10
N VAL A 191 4.39 10.32 -14.59
CA VAL A 191 3.88 9.20 -13.78
C VAL A 191 4.85 8.89 -12.63
N ILE A 192 6.15 8.82 -12.87
CA ILE A 192 7.17 8.59 -11.83
C ILE A 192 7.09 9.68 -10.76
N ILE A 193 7.09 10.95 -11.15
CA ILE A 193 7.05 12.09 -10.22
C ILE A 193 5.77 12.06 -9.37
N LEU A 194 4.63 11.86 -10.01
CA LEU A 194 3.32 11.78 -9.35
C LEU A 194 3.28 10.65 -8.32
N ILE A 195 3.69 9.45 -8.72
CA ILE A 195 3.60 8.26 -7.88
C ILE A 195 4.63 8.29 -6.76
N MET A 196 5.86 8.76 -7.01
CA MET A 196 6.85 8.98 -5.96
C MET A 196 6.33 9.89 -4.86
N ALA A 197 5.68 10.97 -5.20
CA ALA A 197 5.13 11.89 -4.22
C ALA A 197 3.87 11.34 -3.51
N ALA A 198 2.98 10.69 -4.24
CA ALA A 198 1.67 10.32 -3.73
C ALA A 198 1.64 9.01 -2.92
N THR A 199 2.54 8.05 -3.19
CA THR A 199 2.43 6.70 -2.62
C THR A 199 3.56 6.32 -1.67
N THR A 200 4.70 7.01 -1.72
CA THR A 200 5.89 6.56 -0.98
C THR A 200 5.80 6.83 0.53
N GLY A 201 4.87 7.69 0.97
CA GLY A 201 4.58 7.91 2.38
C GLY A 201 4.15 6.65 3.15
N PHE A 202 3.72 5.60 2.46
CA PHE A 202 3.39 4.31 3.07
C PHE A 202 4.62 3.54 3.58
N GLY A 203 5.82 3.74 3.03
CA GLY A 203 7.02 2.99 3.41
C GLY A 203 7.32 2.98 4.92
N PRO A 204 7.30 4.11 5.63
CA PRO A 204 7.53 4.14 7.08
C PRO A 204 6.33 3.72 7.94
N ILE A 205 5.13 3.50 7.38
CA ILE A 205 3.89 3.28 8.15
C ILE A 205 3.94 2.06 9.07
N PRO A 206 4.34 0.85 8.64
CA PRO A 206 4.39 -0.30 9.54
C PRO A 206 5.26 -0.05 10.78
N ALA A 207 6.43 0.58 10.60
CA ALA A 207 7.28 0.96 11.72
C ALA A 207 6.64 2.05 12.59
N PHE A 208 6.09 3.10 11.98
CA PHE A 208 5.41 4.18 12.68
C PHE A 208 4.26 3.70 13.56
N LEU A 209 3.37 2.87 13.04
CA LEU A 209 2.23 2.33 13.78
C LEU A 209 2.69 1.38 14.89
N SER A 210 3.69 0.53 14.62
CA SER A 210 4.23 -0.39 15.64
C SER A 210 4.94 0.31 16.79
N GLU A 211 5.58 1.45 16.54
CA GLU A 211 6.28 2.26 17.55
C GLU A 211 5.32 3.16 18.34
N ARG A 212 4.12 3.44 17.82
CA ARG A 212 3.20 4.42 18.41
C ARG A 212 2.35 3.87 19.56
N PHE A 213 1.98 2.60 19.51
CA PHE A 213 1.07 1.99 20.46
C PHE A 213 1.78 1.03 21.44
N GLN A 214 1.24 0.94 22.66
CA GLN A 214 1.72 -0.03 23.65
C GLN A 214 1.54 -1.46 23.13
N THR A 215 2.48 -2.35 23.47
CA THR A 215 2.50 -3.73 22.96
C THR A 215 1.20 -4.50 23.23
N SER A 216 0.50 -4.23 24.34
CA SER A 216 -0.75 -4.91 24.73
C SER A 216 -1.94 -4.64 23.78
N ILE A 217 -1.94 -3.48 23.10
CA ILE A 217 -3.03 -3.04 22.20
C ILE A 217 -2.54 -2.77 20.78
N ARG A 218 -1.24 -2.92 20.51
CA ARG A 218 -0.57 -2.51 19.27
C ARG A 218 -1.24 -3.09 18.03
N ASN A 219 -1.44 -4.41 17.99
CA ASN A 219 -1.97 -5.07 16.81
C ASN A 219 -3.39 -4.60 16.50
N SER A 220 -4.24 -4.48 17.52
CA SER A 220 -5.62 -4.00 17.35
C SER A 220 -5.66 -2.52 16.96
N ALA A 221 -4.87 -1.67 17.62
CA ALA A 221 -4.83 -0.24 17.32
C ALA A 221 -4.25 0.05 15.93
N SER A 222 -3.16 -0.64 15.56
CA SER A 222 -2.53 -0.48 14.24
C SER A 222 -3.41 -1.03 13.12
N GLY A 223 -3.99 -2.23 13.32
CA GLY A 223 -4.87 -2.85 12.33
C GLY A 223 -6.12 -2.01 12.07
N PHE A 224 -6.76 -1.51 13.13
CA PHE A 224 -7.94 -0.67 12.98
C PHE A 224 -7.64 0.71 12.38
N ALA A 225 -6.50 1.31 12.75
CA ALA A 225 -6.10 2.60 12.18
C ALA A 225 -5.67 2.48 10.71
N TYR A 226 -5.15 1.31 10.30
CA TYR A 226 -4.70 1.06 8.93
C TYR A 226 -5.87 0.80 7.96
N ASN A 227 -6.93 0.10 8.40
CA ASN A 227 -8.10 -0.24 7.60
C ASN A 227 -9.28 0.71 7.87
#